data_2d3b2495b58d46bed2161f7e40e3a298
#
_entry.id   2d3b2495b58d46bed2161f7e40e3a298
#
_cell.length_a   1.000
_cell.length_b   1.000
_cell.length_c   1.000
_cell.angle_alpha   90.00
_cell.angle_beta   90.00
_cell.angle_gamma   90.00
#
_symmetry.space_group_name_H-M   'P 1'
#
loop_
_entity.id
_entity.type
_entity.pdbx_description
1 polymer ?
#
loop_
_entity_poly.entity_id
_entity_poly.type
_entity_poly.pdbx_seq_one_letter_code
_entity_poly.pdbx_strand_id
1 'polypeptide(L)'
;MKQKHFVRVAIAMALIAGYNMPAKSQVSLDAYYNVDWQLNMPINDYVDKASGWGMNFDAGWYLTPDIAIGAFVSYHTNNQYVDRSVVNLTNETAVYTDQQRSLYQLPFGVTALYRIIESDWQPYVALKLGAEYAYMSSYYYIYKSSADTWGFYMSPEIGVRWYPWANGMGLHAAAYYSFSTNDGTVMGQNMDMPGNFGFRLGLAF
;
A
#
# COMPACT_ATOMS: atom_id res chain seq x y z
N MET A 1 15.37 -4.95 16.32
CA MET A 1 16.08 -5.96 15.50
C MET A 1 15.24 -6.53 14.35
N LYS A 2 13.92 -6.59 14.42
CA LYS A 2 13.03 -7.17 13.38
C LYS A 2 12.93 -6.36 12.06
N GLN A 3 13.10 -5.06 12.12
CA GLN A 3 12.94 -4.16 10.97
C GLN A 3 14.01 -4.35 9.86
N LYS A 4 15.23 -4.73 10.23
CA LYS A 4 16.32 -4.96 9.26
C LYS A 4 16.13 -6.23 8.41
N HIS A 5 15.36 -7.20 8.88
CA HIS A 5 15.08 -8.42 8.13
C HIS A 5 14.00 -8.21 7.07
N PHE A 6 13.02 -7.35 7.33
CA PHE A 6 11.93 -7.05 6.40
C PHE A 6 12.43 -6.32 5.13
N VAL A 7 13.31 -5.33 5.30
CA VAL A 7 13.94 -4.62 4.16
C VAL A 7 14.78 -5.57 3.30
N ARG A 8 15.49 -6.52 3.91
CA ARG A 8 16.29 -7.50 3.17
C ARG A 8 15.42 -8.48 2.36
N VAL A 9 14.27 -8.88 2.89
CA VAL A 9 13.33 -9.76 2.18
C VAL A 9 12.66 -9.04 1.02
N ALA A 10 12.28 -7.76 1.18
CA ALA A 10 11.72 -6.95 0.10
C ALA A 10 12.72 -6.73 -1.05
N ILE A 11 14.00 -6.45 -0.73
CA ILE A 11 15.08 -6.31 -1.71
C ILE A 11 15.35 -7.67 -2.40
N ALA A 12 15.34 -8.78 -1.68
CA ALA A 12 15.53 -10.10 -2.25
C ALA A 12 14.39 -10.50 -3.19
N MET A 13 13.14 -10.17 -2.87
CA MET A 13 11.99 -10.41 -3.77
C MET A 13 12.05 -9.54 -5.03
N ALA A 14 12.48 -8.29 -4.93
CA ALA A 14 12.68 -7.41 -6.09
C ALA A 14 13.81 -7.93 -7.01
N LEU A 15 14.87 -8.49 -6.44
CA LEU A 15 15.98 -9.08 -7.21
C LEU A 15 15.59 -10.42 -7.87
N ILE A 16 14.74 -11.23 -7.23
CA ILE A 16 14.25 -12.51 -7.80
C ILE A 16 13.29 -12.25 -8.96
N ALA A 17 12.43 -11.23 -8.87
CA ALA A 17 11.53 -10.83 -9.96
C ALA A 17 12.31 -10.34 -11.21
N GLY A 18 13.49 -9.72 -11.03
CA GLY A 18 14.35 -9.26 -12.13
C GLY A 18 15.18 -10.34 -12.83
N TYR A 19 15.30 -11.55 -12.25
CA TYR A 19 16.23 -12.57 -12.77
C TYR A 19 15.59 -13.60 -13.72
N ASN A 20 14.26 -13.66 -13.82
CA ASN A 20 13.56 -14.59 -14.69
C ASN A 20 12.91 -13.87 -15.88
N MET A 21 13.72 -13.35 -16.79
CA MET A 21 13.23 -13.04 -18.13
C MET A 21 13.29 -14.32 -18.96
N PRO A 22 12.18 -15.03 -19.25
CA PRO A 22 12.20 -16.19 -20.11
C PRO A 22 12.51 -15.75 -21.52
N ALA A 23 13.44 -16.44 -22.15
CA ALA A 23 13.64 -16.39 -23.59
C ALA A 23 12.31 -16.67 -24.30
N LYS A 24 11.98 -15.85 -25.29
CA LYS A 24 10.74 -15.86 -26.07
C LYS A 24 10.29 -17.27 -26.46
N SER A 25 9.22 -17.74 -25.87
CA SER A 25 8.38 -18.82 -26.34
C SER A 25 7.07 -18.21 -26.84
N GLN A 26 6.50 -18.78 -27.87
CA GLN A 26 5.51 -18.27 -28.83
C GLN A 26 4.11 -17.84 -28.31
N VAL A 27 3.95 -17.60 -27.03
CA VAL A 27 2.84 -16.82 -26.47
C VAL A 27 3.47 -15.68 -25.68
N SER A 28 3.72 -14.57 -26.36
CA SER A 28 4.16 -13.33 -25.71
C SER A 28 2.98 -12.76 -24.93
N LEU A 29 2.80 -13.23 -23.70
CA LEU A 29 1.99 -12.51 -22.74
C LEU A 29 2.84 -11.29 -22.35
N ASP A 30 2.48 -10.12 -22.83
CA ASP A 30 3.13 -8.88 -22.42
C ASP A 30 2.97 -8.73 -20.90
N ALA A 31 4.09 -8.70 -20.20
CA ALA A 31 4.10 -8.51 -18.76
C ALA A 31 4.33 -7.02 -18.43
N TYR A 32 3.79 -6.58 -17.35
CA TYR A 32 4.09 -5.26 -16.79
C TYR A 32 4.58 -5.38 -15.36
N TYR A 33 5.43 -4.46 -14.96
CA TYR A 33 5.94 -4.33 -13.58
C TYR A 33 5.93 -2.86 -13.20
N ASN A 34 5.39 -2.53 -12.03
CA ASN A 34 5.46 -1.19 -11.46
C ASN A 34 6.15 -1.27 -10.11
N VAL A 35 7.04 -0.33 -9.86
CA VAL A 35 7.70 -0.13 -8.56
C VAL A 35 7.52 1.33 -8.18
N ASP A 36 6.70 1.58 -7.17
CA ASP A 36 6.24 2.91 -6.85
C ASP A 36 6.62 3.31 -5.42
N TRP A 37 6.98 4.56 -5.27
CA TRP A 37 6.83 5.28 -4.02
C TRP A 37 5.37 5.70 -3.85
N GLN A 38 4.86 5.64 -2.62
CA GLN A 38 3.46 5.88 -2.31
C GLN A 38 3.32 6.96 -1.24
N LEU A 39 2.54 7.98 -1.56
CA LEU A 39 1.99 8.95 -0.61
C LEU A 39 0.57 8.51 -0.27
N ASN A 40 0.24 8.43 1.01
CA ASN A 40 -1.10 8.11 1.46
C ASN A 40 -1.62 9.10 2.50
N MET A 41 -2.91 9.35 2.43
CA MET A 41 -3.69 10.20 3.31
C MET A 41 -4.80 9.34 3.91
N PRO A 42 -4.64 8.88 5.15
CA PRO A 42 -5.64 8.05 5.80
C PRO A 42 -6.90 8.85 6.10
N ILE A 43 -8.04 8.19 5.97
CA ILE A 43 -9.37 8.73 6.29
C ILE A 43 -9.91 7.87 7.43
N ASN A 44 -9.39 8.09 8.63
CA ASN A 44 -9.84 7.39 9.84
C ASN A 44 -9.55 8.24 11.08
N ASP A 45 -10.20 7.89 12.19
CA ASP A 45 -10.10 8.66 13.44
C ASP A 45 -8.85 8.30 14.27
N TYR A 46 -8.14 7.23 13.92
CA TYR A 46 -6.96 6.80 14.67
C TYR A 46 -5.70 7.56 14.28
N VAL A 47 -5.46 7.72 12.97
CA VAL A 47 -4.36 8.51 12.39
C VAL A 47 -4.88 9.21 11.13
N ASP A 48 -4.88 10.54 11.12
CA ASP A 48 -5.35 11.37 10.00
C ASP A 48 -4.20 12.05 9.23
N LYS A 49 -2.97 11.91 9.72
CA LYS A 49 -1.81 12.57 9.12
C LYS A 49 -1.32 11.84 7.88
N ALA A 50 -1.20 12.59 6.77
CA ALA A 50 -0.60 12.09 5.53
C ALA A 50 0.84 11.63 5.73
N SER A 51 1.25 10.58 5.00
CA SER A 51 2.59 10.02 5.05
C SER A 51 3.10 9.65 3.66
N GLY A 52 4.36 9.99 3.38
CA GLY A 52 5.11 9.55 2.21
C GLY A 52 5.96 8.29 2.46
N TRP A 53 5.77 7.60 3.58
CA TRP A 53 6.46 6.35 3.86
C TRP A 53 5.64 5.16 3.37
N GLY A 54 5.63 4.98 2.05
CA GLY A 54 4.94 3.87 1.41
C GLY A 54 5.63 3.44 0.13
N MET A 55 5.46 2.17 -0.22
CA MET A 55 5.92 1.55 -1.46
C MET A 55 4.84 0.62 -1.99
N ASN A 56 4.74 0.52 -3.31
CA ASN A 56 3.86 -0.42 -3.99
C ASN A 56 4.63 -1.18 -5.06
N PHE A 57 4.39 -2.48 -5.14
CA PHE A 57 4.87 -3.35 -6.19
C PHE A 57 3.65 -3.99 -6.85
N ASP A 58 3.59 -3.92 -8.15
CA ASP A 58 2.49 -4.43 -8.94
C ASP A 58 3.08 -5.10 -10.20
N ALA A 59 2.66 -6.32 -10.47
CA ALA A 59 3.14 -7.09 -11.61
C ALA A 59 2.00 -7.93 -12.19
N GLY A 60 1.95 -8.03 -13.50
CA GLY A 60 0.91 -8.82 -14.15
C GLY A 60 1.17 -9.08 -15.63
N TRP A 61 0.23 -9.76 -16.23
CA TRP A 61 0.26 -10.13 -17.64
C TRP A 61 -1.00 -9.67 -18.35
N TYR A 62 -0.84 -9.16 -19.55
CA TYR A 62 -1.94 -8.84 -20.43
C TYR A 62 -2.53 -10.13 -21.02
N LEU A 63 -3.79 -10.41 -20.70
CA LEU A 63 -4.55 -11.52 -21.27
C LEU A 63 -5.12 -11.15 -22.66
N THR A 64 -5.40 -9.87 -22.85
CA THR A 64 -5.79 -9.24 -24.10
C THR A 64 -4.98 -7.94 -24.26
N PRO A 65 -4.97 -7.28 -25.43
CA PRO A 65 -4.28 -6.01 -25.58
C PRO A 65 -4.63 -4.98 -24.51
N ASP A 66 -5.86 -5.02 -23.97
CA ASP A 66 -6.36 -3.99 -23.06
C ASP A 66 -6.50 -4.47 -21.60
N ILE A 67 -6.64 -5.79 -21.37
CA ILE A 67 -6.94 -6.35 -20.05
C ILE A 67 -5.74 -7.12 -19.51
N ALA A 68 -5.30 -6.77 -18.31
CA ALA A 68 -4.27 -7.49 -17.60
C ALA A 68 -4.76 -7.97 -16.23
N ILE A 69 -4.20 -9.08 -15.78
CA ILE A 69 -4.38 -9.61 -14.43
C ILE A 69 -3.00 -9.75 -13.80
N GLY A 70 -2.90 -9.39 -12.53
CA GLY A 70 -1.64 -9.39 -11.82
C GLY A 70 -1.79 -9.61 -10.34
N ALA A 71 -0.68 -9.41 -9.64
CA ALA A 71 -0.61 -9.41 -8.20
C ALA A 71 0.07 -8.13 -7.72
N PHE A 72 -0.32 -7.67 -6.54
CA PHE A 72 0.30 -6.53 -5.92
C PHE A 72 0.66 -6.82 -4.45
N VAL A 73 1.64 -6.10 -3.97
CA VAL A 73 1.93 -5.93 -2.56
C VAL A 73 2.28 -4.47 -2.31
N SER A 74 1.67 -3.89 -1.30
CA SER A 74 1.93 -2.52 -0.91
C SER A 74 2.28 -2.46 0.58
N TYR A 75 3.03 -1.47 0.96
CA TYR A 75 3.36 -1.19 2.35
C TYR A 75 3.30 0.31 2.58
N HIS A 76 2.61 0.72 3.62
CA HIS A 76 2.65 2.11 4.05
C HIS A 76 2.50 2.23 5.57
N THR A 77 2.98 3.35 6.08
CA THR A 77 2.90 3.65 7.50
C THR A 77 2.53 5.11 7.70
N ASN A 78 1.64 5.34 8.64
CA ASN A 78 1.24 6.66 9.07
C ASN A 78 1.55 6.82 10.55
N ASN A 79 2.10 7.98 10.90
CA ASN A 79 2.46 8.32 12.27
C ASN A 79 1.84 9.67 12.63
N GLN A 80 1.25 9.73 13.81
CA GLN A 80 0.64 10.95 14.34
C GLN A 80 1.03 11.14 15.80
N TYR A 81 1.48 12.34 16.10
CA TYR A 81 1.63 12.78 17.48
C TYR A 81 0.34 13.46 17.94
N VAL A 82 -0.16 13.03 19.09
CA VAL A 82 -1.34 13.62 19.74
C VAL A 82 -0.87 14.28 21.03
N ASP A 83 -1.15 15.58 21.13
CA ASP A 83 -0.81 16.39 22.29
C ASP A 83 -1.47 15.84 23.57
N ARG A 84 -0.94 16.25 24.71
CA ARG A 84 -1.42 15.82 26.02
C ARG A 84 -2.93 16.02 26.16
N SER A 85 -3.61 14.93 26.39
CA SER A 85 -5.05 14.87 26.58
C SER A 85 -5.43 13.80 27.61
N VAL A 86 -6.67 13.85 28.06
CA VAL A 86 -7.19 12.81 28.94
C VAL A 86 -7.57 11.62 28.06
N VAL A 87 -6.94 10.48 28.32
CA VAL A 87 -7.21 9.21 27.66
C VAL A 87 -7.90 8.28 28.63
N ASN A 88 -9.13 7.90 28.30
CA ASN A 88 -9.88 6.93 29.08
C ASN A 88 -9.41 5.52 28.70
N LEU A 89 -8.77 4.82 29.62
CA LEU A 89 -8.32 3.43 29.42
C LEU A 89 -9.44 2.43 29.68
N THR A 90 -10.26 2.72 30.68
CA THR A 90 -11.45 1.98 31.06
C THR A 90 -12.51 2.96 31.56
N ASN A 91 -13.72 2.47 31.87
CA ASN A 91 -14.77 3.33 32.45
C ASN A 91 -14.40 4.01 33.78
N GLU A 92 -13.35 3.53 34.44
CA GLU A 92 -12.94 4.01 35.78
C GLU A 92 -11.52 4.58 35.81
N THR A 93 -10.75 4.45 34.72
CA THR A 93 -9.33 4.84 34.69
C THR A 93 -9.07 5.76 33.52
N ALA A 94 -8.59 6.97 33.81
CA ALA A 94 -8.15 7.94 32.83
C ALA A 94 -6.70 8.37 33.10
N VAL A 95 -5.93 8.58 32.04
CA VAL A 95 -4.53 9.04 32.10
C VAL A 95 -4.39 10.32 31.29
N TYR A 96 -3.73 11.33 31.87
CA TYR A 96 -3.38 12.56 31.16
C TYR A 96 -1.98 12.43 30.58
N THR A 97 -1.89 12.22 29.27
CA THR A 97 -0.62 11.96 28.57
C THR A 97 -0.68 12.38 27.11
N ASP A 98 0.48 12.55 26.51
CA ASP A 98 0.68 12.60 25.05
C ASP A 98 0.78 11.19 24.49
N GLN A 99 0.50 11.06 23.19
CA GLN A 99 0.53 9.79 22.49
C GLN A 99 1.27 9.92 21.17
N GLN A 100 2.05 8.91 20.83
CA GLN A 100 2.54 8.71 19.47
C GLN A 100 1.82 7.49 18.88
N ARG A 101 0.92 7.75 17.95
CA ARG A 101 0.16 6.74 17.23
C ARG A 101 0.88 6.37 15.96
N SER A 102 0.92 5.09 15.65
CA SER A 102 1.48 4.55 14.42
C SER A 102 0.55 3.49 13.86
N LEU A 103 0.28 3.59 12.57
CA LEU A 103 -0.50 2.63 11.80
C LEU A 103 0.37 2.09 10.67
N TYR A 104 0.57 0.79 10.64
CA TYR A 104 1.30 0.06 9.60
C TYR A 104 0.31 -0.80 8.83
N GLN A 105 0.30 -0.68 7.52
CA GLN A 105 -0.62 -1.42 6.65
C GLN A 105 0.17 -2.13 5.57
N LEU A 106 -0.17 -3.40 5.34
CA LEU A 106 0.44 -4.28 4.34
C LEU A 106 -0.68 -4.96 3.53
N PRO A 107 -1.29 -4.26 2.57
CA PRO A 107 -2.22 -4.87 1.65
C PRO A 107 -1.49 -5.66 0.55
N PHE A 108 -2.07 -6.81 0.17
CA PHE A 108 -1.60 -7.65 -0.92
C PHE A 108 -2.77 -8.43 -1.54
N GLY A 109 -2.63 -8.79 -2.81
CA GLY A 109 -3.69 -9.51 -3.51
C GLY A 109 -3.53 -9.52 -5.00
N VAL A 110 -4.66 -9.48 -5.69
CA VAL A 110 -4.74 -9.51 -7.14
C VAL A 110 -5.12 -8.13 -7.70
N THR A 111 -4.60 -7.82 -8.89
CA THR A 111 -4.91 -6.63 -9.66
C THR A 111 -5.64 -7.04 -10.93
N ALA A 112 -6.75 -6.39 -11.23
CA ALA A 112 -7.36 -6.38 -12.56
C ALA A 112 -7.15 -4.97 -13.16
N LEU A 113 -6.57 -4.90 -14.34
CA LEU A 113 -6.19 -3.66 -14.98
C LEU A 113 -6.79 -3.59 -16.39
N TYR A 114 -7.34 -2.43 -16.74
CA TYR A 114 -7.81 -2.10 -18.07
C TYR A 114 -7.02 -0.92 -18.62
N ARG A 115 -6.24 -1.16 -19.68
CA ARG A 115 -5.49 -0.16 -20.44
C ARG A 115 -6.43 0.51 -21.43
N ILE A 116 -6.55 1.84 -21.39
CA ILE A 116 -7.48 2.60 -22.21
C ILE A 116 -6.90 2.81 -23.62
N ILE A 117 -5.58 3.06 -23.71
CA ILE A 117 -4.88 3.34 -24.95
C ILE A 117 -3.53 2.62 -24.94
N GLU A 118 -3.19 1.95 -26.03
CA GLU A 118 -1.89 1.35 -26.27
C GLU A 118 -1.01 2.32 -27.08
N SER A 119 -0.13 3.04 -26.39
CA SER A 119 0.82 3.98 -26.98
C SER A 119 1.98 4.20 -25.99
N ASP A 120 2.87 5.14 -26.28
CA ASP A 120 3.91 5.56 -25.31
C ASP A 120 3.30 6.11 -24.01
N TRP A 121 2.08 6.67 -24.08
CA TRP A 121 1.26 7.06 -22.96
C TRP A 121 0.13 6.05 -22.82
N GLN A 122 0.16 5.28 -21.74
CA GLN A 122 -0.81 4.22 -21.46
C GLN A 122 -1.65 4.57 -20.23
N PRO A 123 -2.71 5.37 -20.39
CA PRO A 123 -3.68 5.56 -19.32
C PRO A 123 -4.42 4.26 -19.05
N TYR A 124 -4.69 4.00 -17.78
CA TYR A 124 -5.35 2.79 -17.34
C TYR A 124 -6.25 3.04 -16.14
N VAL A 125 -7.16 2.13 -15.91
CA VAL A 125 -7.89 1.97 -14.66
C VAL A 125 -7.61 0.58 -14.09
N ALA A 126 -7.51 0.46 -12.79
CA ALA A 126 -7.28 -0.82 -12.14
C ALA A 126 -8.12 -0.97 -10.89
N LEU A 127 -8.40 -2.21 -10.54
CA LEU A 127 -9.02 -2.60 -9.30
C LEU A 127 -8.14 -3.64 -8.61
N LYS A 128 -7.71 -3.33 -7.41
CA LYS A 128 -6.91 -4.20 -6.55
C LYS A 128 -7.80 -4.78 -5.47
N LEU A 129 -7.76 -6.10 -5.31
CA LEU A 129 -8.55 -6.85 -4.32
C LEU A 129 -7.65 -7.81 -3.56
N GLY A 130 -7.83 -7.91 -2.26
CA GLY A 130 -7.00 -8.82 -1.48
C GLY A 130 -7.25 -8.76 0.01
N ALA A 131 -6.21 -9.08 0.76
CA ALA A 131 -6.19 -8.98 2.21
C ALA A 131 -5.24 -7.85 2.64
N GLU A 132 -5.53 -7.29 3.80
CA GLU A 132 -4.66 -6.32 4.45
C GLU A 132 -4.35 -6.77 5.88
N TYR A 133 -3.07 -6.79 6.20
CA TYR A 133 -2.61 -6.86 7.57
C TYR A 133 -2.36 -5.44 8.07
N ALA A 134 -3.01 -5.06 9.16
CA ALA A 134 -2.82 -3.78 9.81
C ALA A 134 -2.29 -3.98 11.24
N TYR A 135 -1.30 -3.18 11.60
CA TYR A 135 -0.72 -3.15 12.93
C TYR A 135 -0.78 -1.73 13.48
N MET A 136 -1.50 -1.57 14.57
CA MET A 136 -1.67 -0.32 15.29
C MET A 136 -0.79 -0.31 16.51
N SER A 137 -0.17 0.81 16.83
CA SER A 137 0.52 0.99 18.09
C SER A 137 0.40 2.42 18.61
N SER A 138 0.19 2.55 19.90
CA SER A 138 0.24 3.82 20.62
C SER A 138 1.27 3.74 21.72
N TYR A 139 2.20 4.69 21.69
CA TYR A 139 3.17 4.92 22.78
C TYR A 139 2.68 6.06 23.64
N TYR A 140 2.66 5.84 24.94
CA TYR A 140 2.31 6.85 25.93
C TYR A 140 3.25 6.72 27.11
N TYR A 141 4.03 7.77 27.33
CA TYR A 141 5.10 7.78 28.32
C TYR A 141 6.05 6.58 28.13
N ILE A 142 6.09 5.62 29.08
CA ILE A 142 6.93 4.41 29.02
C ILE A 142 6.15 3.17 28.53
N TYR A 143 4.85 3.30 28.31
CA TYR A 143 3.98 2.18 27.95
C TYR A 143 3.74 2.15 26.45
N LYS A 144 3.54 0.96 25.93
CA LYS A 144 3.11 0.69 24.55
C LYS A 144 1.87 -0.19 24.57
N SER A 145 0.84 0.25 23.90
CA SER A 145 -0.30 -0.58 23.57
C SER A 145 -0.29 -0.84 22.05
N SER A 146 -0.62 -2.05 21.65
CA SER A 146 -0.67 -2.42 20.22
C SER A 146 -1.72 -3.47 19.97
N ALA A 147 -2.29 -3.43 18.79
CA ALA A 147 -3.20 -4.43 18.26
C ALA A 147 -2.85 -4.69 16.78
N ASP A 148 -3.12 -5.89 16.32
CA ASP A 148 -3.01 -6.27 14.93
C ASP A 148 -4.33 -6.87 14.45
N THR A 149 -4.62 -6.69 13.17
CA THR A 149 -5.89 -7.12 12.58
C THR A 149 -5.69 -7.48 11.11
N TRP A 150 -6.57 -8.36 10.64
CA TRP A 150 -6.67 -8.75 9.24
C TRP A 150 -8.02 -8.34 8.69
N GLY A 151 -8.02 -7.83 7.47
CA GLY A 151 -9.24 -7.44 6.80
C GLY A 151 -9.19 -7.69 5.30
N PHE A 152 -10.35 -7.54 4.66
CA PHE A 152 -10.45 -7.48 3.21
C PHE A 152 -10.00 -6.10 2.74
N TYR A 153 -9.28 -6.06 1.62
CA TYR A 153 -8.77 -4.84 0.99
C TYR A 153 -9.33 -4.68 -0.41
N MET A 154 -9.77 -3.46 -0.73
CA MET A 154 -10.15 -3.06 -2.08
C MET A 154 -9.58 -1.69 -2.41
N SER A 155 -9.02 -1.53 -3.61
CA SER A 155 -8.46 -0.25 -4.06
C SER A 155 -8.69 -0.04 -5.55
N PRO A 156 -9.66 0.79 -5.94
CA PRO A 156 -9.72 1.37 -7.28
C PRO A 156 -8.56 2.35 -7.48
N GLU A 157 -8.00 2.32 -8.69
CA GLU A 157 -6.85 3.12 -9.09
C GLU A 157 -7.04 3.63 -10.52
N ILE A 158 -6.62 4.86 -10.77
CA ILE A 158 -6.49 5.44 -12.10
C ILE A 158 -5.06 5.94 -12.26
N GLY A 159 -4.42 5.58 -13.36
CA GLY A 159 -3.02 5.92 -13.56
C GLY A 159 -2.62 6.03 -15.02
N VAL A 160 -1.37 6.37 -15.21
CA VAL A 160 -0.72 6.45 -16.51
C VAL A 160 0.70 5.87 -16.40
N ARG A 161 1.07 5.08 -17.40
CA ARG A 161 2.45 4.67 -17.66
C ARG A 161 2.92 5.43 -18.87
N TRP A 162 4.10 6.00 -18.78
CA TRP A 162 4.72 6.75 -19.85
C TRP A 162 6.08 6.16 -20.17
N TYR A 163 6.25 5.67 -21.40
CA TYR A 163 7.47 5.03 -21.88
C TYR A 163 8.25 5.96 -22.85
N PRO A 164 8.99 6.96 -22.33
CA PRO A 164 9.75 7.88 -23.17
C PRO A 164 11.01 7.25 -23.77
N TRP A 165 11.42 6.08 -23.28
CA TRP A 165 12.67 5.45 -23.69
C TRP A 165 12.44 4.13 -24.42
N ALA A 166 13.21 3.89 -25.49
CA ALA A 166 13.12 2.67 -26.29
C ALA A 166 13.58 1.39 -25.56
N ASN A 167 14.10 1.48 -24.36
CA ASN A 167 14.58 0.35 -23.56
C ASN A 167 13.50 -0.38 -22.76
N GLY A 168 12.21 0.00 -22.94
CA GLY A 168 11.09 -0.59 -22.23
C GLY A 168 10.91 -0.08 -20.78
N MET A 169 11.75 0.83 -20.30
CA MET A 169 11.56 1.49 -19.01
C MET A 169 10.66 2.71 -19.17
N GLY A 170 9.78 2.95 -18.22
CA GLY A 170 8.86 4.07 -18.23
C GLY A 170 8.67 4.67 -16.83
N LEU A 171 7.94 5.77 -16.80
CA LEU A 171 7.48 6.40 -15.58
C LEU A 171 6.05 5.98 -15.30
N HIS A 172 5.73 5.81 -14.04
CA HIS A 172 4.39 5.47 -13.55
C HIS A 172 3.88 6.54 -12.62
N ALA A 173 2.62 6.94 -12.82
CA ALA A 173 1.90 7.84 -11.92
C ALA A 173 0.46 7.37 -11.77
N ALA A 174 -0.04 7.27 -10.56
CA ALA A 174 -1.41 6.87 -10.28
C ALA A 174 -1.99 7.58 -9.07
N ALA A 175 -3.32 7.76 -9.09
CA ALA A 175 -4.12 8.12 -7.93
C ALA A 175 -4.98 6.92 -7.55
N TYR A 176 -5.10 6.65 -6.25
CA TYR A 176 -5.87 5.54 -5.74
C TYR A 176 -6.72 5.95 -4.53
N TYR A 177 -7.80 5.26 -4.37
CA TYR A 177 -8.55 5.22 -3.14
C TYR A 177 -8.58 3.78 -2.64
N SER A 178 -8.39 3.56 -1.36
CA SER A 178 -8.49 2.22 -0.78
C SER A 178 -9.37 2.22 0.45
N PHE A 179 -10.00 1.11 0.68
CA PHE A 179 -10.63 0.82 1.96
C PHE A 179 -10.37 -0.62 2.36
N SER A 180 -10.34 -0.86 3.66
CA SER A 180 -10.24 -2.20 4.23
C SER A 180 -11.29 -2.41 5.31
N THR A 181 -11.58 -3.66 5.60
CA THR A 181 -12.51 -4.04 6.67
C THR A 181 -11.79 -4.30 8.00
N ASN A 182 -10.55 -3.82 8.12
CA ASN A 182 -9.81 -3.92 9.36
C ASN A 182 -10.50 -3.13 10.46
N ASP A 183 -10.66 -3.75 11.60
CA ASP A 183 -11.12 -3.11 12.83
C ASP A 183 -10.16 -3.43 13.97
N GLY A 184 -10.09 -2.57 14.95
CA GLY A 184 -9.24 -2.79 16.10
C GLY A 184 -9.36 -1.67 17.11
N THR A 185 -9.01 -1.98 18.36
CA THR A 185 -9.04 -1.01 19.45
C THR A 185 -7.69 -0.95 20.13
N VAL A 186 -7.11 0.24 20.22
CA VAL A 186 -5.89 0.52 20.98
C VAL A 186 -6.18 1.66 21.94
N MET A 187 -6.05 1.43 23.24
CA MET A 187 -6.29 2.41 24.29
C MET A 187 -7.67 3.09 24.22
N GLY A 188 -8.73 2.32 23.97
CA GLY A 188 -10.09 2.85 23.84
C GLY A 188 -10.33 3.67 22.56
N GLN A 189 -9.37 3.74 21.65
CA GLN A 189 -9.52 4.32 20.32
C GLN A 189 -9.81 3.19 19.32
N ASN A 190 -10.94 3.29 18.66
CA ASN A 190 -11.31 2.35 17.61
C ASN A 190 -10.74 2.81 16.27
N MET A 191 -10.33 1.85 15.46
CA MET A 191 -10.07 2.04 14.04
C MET A 191 -11.08 1.16 13.29
N ASP A 192 -12.03 1.82 12.67
CA ASP A 192 -13.07 1.15 11.88
C ASP A 192 -12.86 1.46 10.41
N MET A 193 -12.77 0.43 9.56
CA MET A 193 -12.69 0.53 8.09
C MET A 193 -11.70 1.62 7.62
N PRO A 194 -10.39 1.48 7.85
CA PRO A 194 -9.44 2.49 7.45
C PRO A 194 -9.44 2.69 5.94
N GLY A 195 -9.91 3.87 5.51
CA GLY A 195 -9.82 4.33 4.14
C GLY A 195 -8.53 5.12 3.92
N ASN A 196 -7.96 5.03 2.73
CA ASN A 196 -6.84 5.87 2.33
C ASN A 196 -7.09 6.43 0.93
N PHE A 197 -6.78 7.70 0.75
CA PHE A 197 -6.59 8.31 -0.57
C PHE A 197 -5.11 8.57 -0.77
N GLY A 198 -4.59 8.39 -1.97
CA GLY A 198 -3.17 8.64 -2.18
C GLY A 198 -2.73 8.66 -3.64
N PHE A 199 -1.42 8.84 -3.77
CA PHE A 199 -0.74 8.89 -5.06
C PHE A 199 0.44 7.92 -5.07
N ARG A 200 0.70 7.35 -6.24
CA ARG A 200 1.84 6.49 -6.53
C ARG A 200 2.67 7.13 -7.62
N LEU A 201 3.97 7.18 -7.43
CA LEU A 201 4.94 7.66 -8.43
C LEU A 201 6.10 6.69 -8.47
N GLY A 202 6.46 6.23 -9.66
CA GLY A 202 7.50 5.22 -9.77
C GLY A 202 7.94 4.91 -11.19
N LEU A 203 8.43 3.70 -11.34
CA LEU A 203 8.95 3.16 -12.58
C LEU A 203 8.02 2.04 -13.09
N ALA A 204 7.81 2.03 -14.40
CA ALA A 204 7.12 0.98 -15.13
C ALA A 204 8.12 0.25 -16.05
N PHE A 205 7.91 -1.07 -16.20
CA PHE A 205 8.74 -1.96 -17.04
C PHE A 205 7.86 -2.87 -17.86
#